data_ce8e591a49afd653c662e65571b236e4
#
_entry.id   ce8e591a49afd653c662e65571b236e4
#
_cell.length_a   1.000
_cell.length_b   1.000
_cell.length_c   1.000
_cell.angle_alpha   90.00
_cell.angle_beta   90.00
_cell.angle_gamma   90.00
#
_symmetry.space_group_name_H-M   'P 1'
#
loop_
_entity.id
_entity.type
_entity.pdbx_description
1 polymer ?
#
loop_
_entity_poly.entity_id
_entity_poly.type
_entity_poly.pdbx_seq_one_letter_code
_entity_poly.pdbx_strand_id
1 'polypeptide(L)'
;EGEKKERVLVDSYIQENKANPFGIYLYYSKVFLRKDFPTEKEITVEREYIQSFGEAAKKTSYVGKMEQQLSRYENCAIGHEAPEIVGKNTLGNDIKLSDFRGNYVLVDFWNSYCHWCREETPALKRALEHFAGKNFRILGVSSDRVKKLWIDAIHEDGSYWDHLILEKGDDVMERYCIKGIPHIILVGPDGKILAKELRGQDLIDI
;
A
#
# COMPACT_ATOMS: atom_id res chain seq x y z
N GLU A 1 -5.93 19.88 -18.95
CA GLU A 1 -6.87 21.03 -18.72
C GLU A 1 -8.31 20.55 -18.54
N GLY A 2 -8.78 19.56 -19.31
CA GLY A 2 -10.13 18.97 -19.20
C GLY A 2 -10.39 18.29 -17.85
N GLU A 3 -9.50 17.42 -17.41
CA GLU A 3 -9.61 16.70 -16.12
C GLU A 3 -9.63 17.63 -14.90
N LYS A 4 -8.85 18.71 -14.95
CA LYS A 4 -8.84 19.72 -13.89
C LYS A 4 -10.16 20.46 -13.76
N LYS A 5 -10.78 20.78 -14.90
CA LYS A 5 -12.13 21.41 -14.95
C LYS A 5 -13.20 20.44 -14.45
N GLU A 6 -13.18 19.17 -14.89
CA GLU A 6 -14.11 18.14 -14.40
C GLU A 6 -14.02 17.98 -12.88
N ARG A 7 -12.82 17.92 -12.33
CA ARG A 7 -12.60 17.78 -10.88
C ARG A 7 -13.21 18.96 -10.10
N VAL A 8 -12.96 20.18 -10.55
CA VAL A 8 -13.55 21.39 -9.92
C VAL A 8 -15.06 21.35 -9.93
N LEU A 9 -15.68 20.96 -11.05
CA LEU A 9 -17.14 20.85 -11.15
C LEU A 9 -17.71 19.76 -10.22
N VAL A 10 -17.05 18.61 -10.14
CA VAL A 10 -17.44 17.53 -9.24
C VAL A 10 -17.34 17.97 -7.78
N ASP A 11 -16.24 18.61 -7.38
CA ASP A 11 -16.03 19.09 -6.02
C ASP A 11 -17.09 20.16 -5.64
N SER A 12 -17.37 21.13 -6.53
CA SER A 12 -18.41 22.15 -6.33
C SER A 12 -19.79 21.51 -6.14
N TYR A 13 -20.15 20.58 -7.04
CA TYR A 13 -21.43 19.87 -6.95
C TYR A 13 -21.58 19.09 -5.63
N ILE A 14 -20.53 18.40 -5.19
CA ILE A 14 -20.54 17.65 -3.92
C ILE A 14 -20.80 18.60 -2.75
N GLN A 15 -20.11 19.76 -2.69
CA GLN A 15 -20.28 20.73 -1.62
C GLN A 15 -21.72 21.28 -1.55
N GLU A 16 -22.31 21.59 -2.68
CA GLU A 16 -23.67 22.13 -2.78
C GLU A 16 -24.75 21.06 -2.48
N ASN A 17 -24.42 19.77 -2.65
CA ASN A 17 -25.35 18.65 -2.57
C ASN A 17 -25.06 17.65 -1.45
N LYS A 18 -24.40 18.08 -0.37
CA LYS A 18 -24.05 17.19 0.77
C LYS A 18 -25.26 16.50 1.41
N ALA A 19 -26.43 17.11 1.39
CA ALA A 19 -27.66 16.52 1.91
C ALA A 19 -28.26 15.44 0.98
N ASN A 20 -27.84 15.42 -0.30
CA ASN A 20 -28.42 14.56 -1.32
C ASN A 20 -27.66 13.22 -1.41
N PRO A 21 -28.34 12.05 -1.48
CA PRO A 21 -27.72 10.76 -1.73
C PRO A 21 -26.81 10.70 -2.97
N PHE A 22 -27.08 11.51 -4.00
CA PHE A 22 -26.23 11.59 -5.18
C PHE A 22 -24.90 12.31 -4.92
N GLY A 23 -24.88 13.30 -4.02
CA GLY A 23 -23.65 13.98 -3.59
C GLY A 23 -22.65 13.00 -2.96
N ILE A 24 -23.10 12.12 -2.05
CA ILE A 24 -22.22 11.13 -1.42
C ILE A 24 -21.81 10.00 -2.39
N TYR A 25 -22.68 9.64 -3.35
CA TYR A 25 -22.30 8.72 -4.44
C TYR A 25 -21.17 9.29 -5.29
N LEU A 26 -21.27 10.55 -5.70
CA LEU A 26 -20.19 11.21 -6.46
C LEU A 26 -18.91 11.30 -5.64
N TYR A 27 -19.03 11.65 -4.36
CA TYR A 27 -17.86 11.66 -3.47
C TYR A 27 -17.20 10.29 -3.41
N TYR A 28 -17.95 9.23 -3.12
CA TYR A 28 -17.44 7.87 -3.07
C TYR A 28 -16.74 7.47 -4.38
N SER A 29 -17.43 7.61 -5.52
CA SER A 29 -16.99 7.08 -6.80
C SER A 29 -15.87 7.89 -7.48
N LYS A 30 -15.87 9.21 -7.32
CA LYS A 30 -14.95 10.11 -8.02
C LYS A 30 -13.80 10.61 -7.17
N VAL A 31 -13.96 10.63 -5.84
CA VAL A 31 -12.97 11.20 -4.91
C VAL A 31 -12.42 10.12 -3.97
N PHE A 32 -13.27 9.52 -3.14
CA PHE A 32 -12.86 8.61 -2.07
C PHE A 32 -12.04 7.42 -2.57
N LEU A 33 -12.51 6.71 -3.60
CA LEU A 33 -11.81 5.52 -4.14
C LEU A 33 -10.41 5.82 -4.70
N ARG A 34 -10.09 7.08 -4.95
CA ARG A 34 -8.79 7.53 -5.46
C ARG A 34 -7.82 7.99 -4.37
N LYS A 35 -8.31 8.13 -3.13
CA LYS A 35 -7.50 8.56 -1.99
C LYS A 35 -6.79 7.38 -1.35
N ASP A 36 -5.64 7.66 -0.75
CA ASP A 36 -4.94 6.81 0.18
C ASP A 36 -4.90 7.50 1.55
N PHE A 37 -4.83 6.72 2.61
CA PHE A 37 -4.89 7.20 3.98
C PHE A 37 -3.75 6.55 4.78
N PRO A 38 -2.50 7.00 4.60
CA PRO A 38 -1.34 6.39 5.24
C PRO A 38 -1.27 6.62 6.76
N THR A 39 -1.99 7.60 7.29
CA THR A 39 -1.94 7.99 8.70
C THR A 39 -3.31 8.01 9.37
N GLU A 40 -3.37 7.76 10.69
CA GLU A 40 -4.61 7.90 11.49
C GLU A 40 -5.23 9.30 11.41
N LYS A 41 -4.40 10.33 11.31
CA LYS A 41 -4.87 11.71 11.18
C LYS A 41 -5.70 11.90 9.91
N GLU A 42 -5.22 11.37 8.79
CA GLU A 42 -5.95 11.45 7.52
C GLU A 42 -7.25 10.65 7.55
N ILE A 43 -7.23 9.47 8.19
CA ILE A 43 -8.42 8.64 8.40
C ILE A 43 -9.46 9.40 9.25
N THR A 44 -9.03 10.04 10.34
CA THR A 44 -9.90 10.82 11.21
C THR A 44 -10.56 12.00 10.46
N VAL A 45 -9.74 12.77 9.73
CA VAL A 45 -10.24 13.89 8.90
C VAL A 45 -11.25 13.40 7.86
N GLU A 46 -10.98 12.25 7.25
CA GLU A 46 -11.90 11.68 6.27
C GLU A 46 -13.22 11.22 6.88
N ARG A 47 -13.20 10.59 8.07
CA ARG A 47 -14.41 10.23 8.81
C ARG A 47 -15.24 11.47 9.15
N GLU A 48 -14.61 12.54 9.65
CA GLU A 48 -15.29 13.81 9.92
C GLU A 48 -15.94 14.39 8.66
N TYR A 49 -15.24 14.31 7.52
CA TYR A 49 -15.79 14.77 6.24
C TYR A 49 -17.01 13.95 5.83
N ILE A 50 -16.97 12.62 5.94
CA ILE A 50 -18.12 11.74 5.64
C ILE A 50 -19.28 12.06 6.57
N GLN A 51 -19.05 12.33 7.86
CA GLN A 51 -20.08 12.71 8.82
C GLN A 51 -20.70 14.10 8.54
N SER A 52 -20.04 14.96 7.78
CA SER A 52 -20.57 16.26 7.36
C SER A 52 -21.69 16.18 6.30
N PHE A 53 -21.93 15.00 5.73
CA PHE A 53 -23.05 14.77 4.82
C PHE A 53 -24.39 14.68 5.58
N GLY A 54 -25.47 15.07 4.90
CA GLY A 54 -26.80 15.04 5.49
C GLY A 54 -27.34 13.62 5.77
N GLU A 55 -28.37 13.52 6.60
CA GLU A 55 -28.90 12.23 7.07
C GLU A 55 -29.38 11.31 5.95
N ALA A 56 -29.93 11.86 4.86
CA ALA A 56 -30.36 11.06 3.71
C ALA A 56 -29.16 10.43 2.97
N ALA A 57 -28.07 11.17 2.85
CA ALA A 57 -26.81 10.69 2.26
C ALA A 57 -26.16 9.63 3.15
N LYS A 58 -26.12 9.85 4.49
CA LYS A 58 -25.52 8.91 5.45
C LYS A 58 -26.24 7.57 5.55
N LYS A 59 -27.51 7.49 5.20
CA LYS A 59 -28.28 6.22 5.15
C LYS A 59 -27.96 5.36 3.93
N THR A 60 -27.15 5.85 3.00
CA THR A 60 -26.75 5.06 1.82
C THR A 60 -25.71 4.00 2.17
N SER A 61 -25.63 2.95 1.35
CA SER A 61 -24.60 1.91 1.49
C SER A 61 -23.16 2.42 1.26
N TYR A 62 -23.02 3.62 0.66
CA TYR A 62 -21.69 4.20 0.38
C TYR A 62 -20.93 4.55 1.65
N VAL A 63 -21.62 5.05 2.68
CA VAL A 63 -20.99 5.32 4.00
C VAL A 63 -20.42 4.04 4.60
N GLY A 64 -21.21 2.97 4.65
CA GLY A 64 -20.71 1.68 5.16
C GLY A 64 -19.50 1.15 4.40
N LYS A 65 -19.47 1.32 3.07
CA LYS A 65 -18.31 0.94 2.23
C LYS A 65 -17.08 1.79 2.55
N MET A 66 -17.26 3.11 2.73
CA MET A 66 -16.16 4.00 3.08
C MET A 66 -15.62 3.70 4.47
N GLU A 67 -16.49 3.50 5.47
CA GLU A 67 -16.06 3.12 6.83
C GLU A 67 -15.31 1.78 6.86
N GLN A 68 -15.79 0.78 6.12
CA GLN A 68 -15.08 -0.50 5.98
C GLN A 68 -13.69 -0.31 5.38
N GLN A 69 -13.57 0.53 4.36
CA GLN A 69 -12.29 0.83 3.73
C GLN A 69 -11.36 1.60 4.68
N LEU A 70 -11.87 2.61 5.40
CA LEU A 70 -11.08 3.37 6.38
C LEU A 70 -10.58 2.48 7.52
N SER A 71 -11.41 1.53 8.00
CA SER A 71 -10.98 0.56 9.01
C SER A 71 -9.84 -0.35 8.52
N ARG A 72 -9.80 -0.68 7.22
CA ARG A 72 -8.66 -1.41 6.64
C ARG A 72 -7.40 -0.56 6.62
N TYR A 73 -7.51 0.72 6.23
CA TYR A 73 -6.38 1.65 6.27
C TYR A 73 -5.84 1.84 7.67
N GLU A 74 -6.71 1.91 8.68
CA GLU A 74 -6.35 2.01 10.09
C GLU A 74 -5.47 0.84 10.53
N ASN A 75 -5.83 -0.39 10.13
CA ASN A 75 -5.07 -1.60 10.43
C ASN A 75 -3.67 -1.66 9.81
N CYS A 76 -3.38 -0.84 8.80
CA CYS A 76 -2.08 -0.76 8.15
C CYS A 76 -1.55 0.68 8.07
N ALA A 77 -1.99 1.57 8.98
CA ALA A 77 -1.50 2.95 9.04
C ALA A 77 -0.06 3.02 9.59
N ILE A 78 0.62 4.12 9.30
CA ILE A 78 1.93 4.42 9.88
C ILE A 78 1.79 4.49 11.41
N GLY A 79 2.70 3.81 12.12
CA GLY A 79 2.70 3.65 13.57
C GLY A 79 2.02 2.38 14.07
N HIS A 80 1.21 1.70 13.24
CA HIS A 80 0.57 0.42 13.58
C HIS A 80 1.47 -0.77 13.28
N GLU A 81 1.17 -1.90 13.91
CA GLU A 81 1.85 -3.15 13.61
C GLU A 81 1.53 -3.59 12.17
N ALA A 82 2.57 -3.91 11.41
CA ALA A 82 2.42 -4.39 10.05
C ALA A 82 1.65 -5.72 10.03
N PRO A 83 0.56 -5.86 9.28
CA PRO A 83 -0.12 -7.13 9.11
C PRO A 83 0.85 -8.24 8.69
N GLU A 84 0.72 -9.45 9.25
CA GLU A 84 1.64 -10.54 8.93
C GLU A 84 1.60 -10.90 7.44
N ILE A 85 2.77 -11.13 6.87
CA ILE A 85 2.94 -11.60 5.50
C ILE A 85 3.58 -12.98 5.58
N VAL A 86 2.96 -13.96 4.93
CA VAL A 86 3.46 -15.34 4.88
C VAL A 86 3.55 -15.76 3.42
N GLY A 87 4.62 -16.43 3.04
CA GLY A 87 4.77 -16.97 1.69
C GLY A 87 5.91 -17.98 1.60
N LYS A 88 6.21 -18.41 0.40
CA LYS A 88 7.31 -19.35 0.13
C LYS A 88 8.51 -18.60 -0.45
N ASN A 89 9.69 -18.85 0.08
CA ASN A 89 10.93 -18.33 -0.50
C ASN A 89 11.31 -19.07 -1.81
N THR A 90 12.39 -18.66 -2.45
CA THR A 90 12.87 -19.27 -3.71
C THR A 90 13.16 -20.76 -3.59
N LEU A 91 13.54 -21.22 -2.40
CA LEU A 91 13.80 -22.65 -2.09
C LEU A 91 12.51 -23.43 -1.77
N GLY A 92 11.37 -22.75 -1.57
CA GLY A 92 10.08 -23.35 -1.24
C GLY A 92 9.82 -23.48 0.27
N ASN A 93 10.67 -22.90 1.12
CA ASN A 93 10.47 -22.86 2.56
C ASN A 93 9.52 -21.72 2.93
N ASP A 94 8.77 -21.88 4.02
CA ASP A 94 7.97 -20.81 4.59
C ASP A 94 8.87 -19.69 5.10
N ILE A 95 8.44 -18.44 4.86
CA ILE A 95 9.08 -17.22 5.34
C ILE A 95 7.98 -16.22 5.72
N LYS A 96 8.18 -15.47 6.79
CA LYS A 96 7.23 -14.53 7.35
C LYS A 96 7.86 -13.16 7.56
N LEU A 97 7.07 -12.11 7.52
CA LEU A 97 7.54 -10.77 7.87
C LEU A 97 8.05 -10.73 9.33
N SER A 98 7.39 -11.45 10.24
CA SER A 98 7.80 -11.54 11.65
C SER A 98 9.17 -12.20 11.86
N ASP A 99 9.70 -12.96 10.90
CA ASP A 99 11.06 -13.53 10.98
C ASP A 99 12.16 -12.46 10.91
N PHE A 100 11.79 -11.24 10.48
CA PHE A 100 12.69 -10.10 10.35
C PHE A 100 12.67 -9.15 11.55
N ARG A 101 11.99 -9.47 12.64
CA ARG A 101 11.98 -8.65 13.87
C ARG A 101 13.41 -8.31 14.32
N GLY A 102 13.60 -7.10 14.83
CA GLY A 102 14.92 -6.56 15.18
C GLY A 102 15.65 -5.87 14.02
N ASN A 103 15.10 -5.91 12.80
CA ASN A 103 15.65 -5.21 11.66
C ASN A 103 14.65 -4.14 11.13
N TYR A 104 15.18 -3.10 10.49
CA TYR A 104 14.43 -2.28 9.56
C TYR A 104 14.25 -3.08 8.27
N VAL A 105 13.01 -3.20 7.79
CA VAL A 105 12.68 -4.00 6.61
C VAL A 105 11.98 -3.14 5.57
N LEU A 106 12.61 -2.97 4.41
CA LEU A 106 11.90 -2.50 3.22
C LEU A 106 11.11 -3.68 2.64
N VAL A 107 9.79 -3.58 2.70
CA VAL A 107 8.88 -4.56 2.11
C VAL A 107 8.46 -4.03 0.75
N ASP A 108 8.92 -4.68 -0.31
CA ASP A 108 8.68 -4.33 -1.70
C ASP A 108 7.63 -5.26 -2.31
N PHE A 109 6.44 -4.74 -2.57
CA PHE A 109 5.35 -5.44 -3.24
C PHE A 109 5.49 -5.30 -4.75
N TRP A 110 5.72 -6.40 -5.43
CA TRP A 110 6.07 -6.44 -6.85
C TRP A 110 5.55 -7.68 -7.59
N ASN A 111 5.83 -7.78 -8.87
CA ASN A 111 5.80 -9.03 -9.63
C ASN A 111 6.71 -8.95 -10.88
N SER A 112 7.00 -10.10 -11.47
CA SER A 112 7.91 -10.22 -12.62
C SER A 112 7.45 -9.47 -13.87
N TYR A 113 6.15 -9.20 -14.02
CA TYR A 113 5.55 -8.47 -15.15
C TYR A 113 5.49 -6.97 -14.94
N CYS A 114 5.74 -6.49 -13.71
CA CYS A 114 5.65 -5.10 -13.36
C CYS A 114 6.92 -4.36 -13.80
N HIS A 115 6.87 -3.73 -14.96
CA HIS A 115 7.99 -2.94 -15.48
C HIS A 115 8.46 -1.88 -14.47
N TRP A 116 7.56 -1.09 -13.92
CA TRP A 116 7.89 -0.05 -12.94
C TRP A 116 8.45 -0.60 -11.63
N CYS A 117 8.07 -1.82 -11.22
CA CYS A 117 8.67 -2.46 -10.05
C CYS A 117 10.15 -2.81 -10.32
N ARG A 118 10.44 -3.32 -11.50
CA ARG A 118 11.81 -3.68 -11.90
C ARG A 118 12.71 -2.44 -12.06
N GLU A 119 12.14 -1.31 -12.46
CA GLU A 119 12.84 -0.01 -12.51
C GLU A 119 13.23 0.53 -11.11
N GLU A 120 12.58 0.08 -10.02
CA GLU A 120 12.97 0.42 -8.64
C GLU A 120 14.17 -0.43 -8.14
N THR A 121 14.49 -1.56 -8.77
CA THR A 121 15.59 -2.46 -8.34
C THR A 121 16.93 -1.74 -8.13
N PRO A 122 17.39 -0.81 -9.03
CA PRO A 122 18.62 -0.06 -8.77
C PRO A 122 18.57 0.82 -7.52
N ALA A 123 17.42 1.39 -7.20
CA ALA A 123 17.25 2.20 -5.98
C ALA A 123 17.26 1.33 -4.73
N LEU A 124 16.61 0.16 -4.76
CA LEU A 124 16.67 -0.84 -3.69
C LEU A 124 18.10 -1.34 -3.45
N LYS A 125 18.89 -1.58 -4.50
CA LYS A 125 20.31 -1.95 -4.38
C LYS A 125 21.12 -0.85 -3.68
N ARG A 126 20.94 0.42 -4.09
CA ARG A 126 21.60 1.55 -3.43
C ARG A 126 21.22 1.67 -1.95
N ALA A 127 19.94 1.45 -1.60
CA ALA A 127 19.50 1.44 -0.21
C ALA A 127 20.20 0.33 0.58
N LEU A 128 20.27 -0.88 0.03
CA LEU A 128 20.95 -2.01 0.66
C LEU A 128 22.44 -1.72 0.90
N GLU A 129 23.12 -1.11 -0.07
CA GLU A 129 24.52 -0.67 0.03
C GLU A 129 24.69 0.45 1.07
N HIS A 130 23.81 1.45 1.04
CA HIS A 130 23.86 2.61 1.97
C HIS A 130 23.71 2.18 3.43
N PHE A 131 22.83 1.22 3.69
CA PHE A 131 22.59 0.69 5.02
C PHE A 131 23.39 -0.57 5.37
N ALA A 132 24.41 -0.90 4.56
CA ALA A 132 25.27 -2.05 4.82
C ALA A 132 25.90 -1.97 6.23
N GLY A 133 25.89 -3.10 6.95
CA GLY A 133 26.37 -3.18 8.33
C GLY A 133 25.39 -2.66 9.38
N LYS A 134 24.23 -2.16 8.99
CA LYS A 134 23.12 -1.85 9.89
C LYS A 134 22.09 -2.99 9.89
N ASN A 135 21.21 -3.00 10.88
CA ASN A 135 20.09 -3.96 10.95
C ASN A 135 19.03 -3.60 9.91
N PHE A 136 19.37 -3.74 8.64
CA PHE A 136 18.52 -3.37 7.50
C PHE A 136 18.41 -4.54 6.53
N ARG A 137 17.20 -4.83 6.10
CA ARG A 137 16.87 -5.92 5.18
C ARG A 137 15.86 -5.46 4.12
N ILE A 138 15.82 -6.17 3.02
CA ILE A 138 14.76 -6.02 2.01
C ILE A 138 14.02 -7.34 1.91
N LEU A 139 12.69 -7.28 1.88
CA LEU A 139 11.81 -8.41 1.64
C LEU A 139 10.95 -8.12 0.39
N GLY A 140 11.28 -8.76 -0.72
CA GLY A 140 10.46 -8.73 -1.92
C GLY A 140 9.25 -9.65 -1.78
N VAL A 141 8.05 -9.07 -1.82
CA VAL A 141 6.76 -9.78 -1.72
C VAL A 141 6.13 -9.85 -3.10
N SER A 142 6.20 -11.03 -3.71
CA SER A 142 5.73 -11.21 -5.07
C SER A 142 4.29 -11.72 -5.13
N SER A 143 3.48 -11.08 -5.99
CA SER A 143 2.14 -11.53 -6.37
C SER A 143 2.12 -12.43 -7.63
N ASP A 144 3.27 -12.91 -8.09
CA ASP A 144 3.37 -13.79 -9.24
C ASP A 144 2.56 -15.08 -9.07
N ARG A 145 2.07 -15.61 -10.18
CA ARG A 145 1.36 -16.90 -10.22
C ARG A 145 2.23 -18.04 -10.75
N VAL A 146 3.35 -17.71 -11.37
CA VAL A 146 4.27 -18.67 -12.00
C VAL A 146 5.64 -18.51 -11.36
N LYS A 147 5.98 -19.45 -10.46
CA LYS A 147 7.24 -19.43 -9.70
C LYS A 147 8.47 -19.27 -10.60
N LYS A 148 8.48 -19.91 -11.77
CA LYS A 148 9.63 -19.82 -12.70
C LYS A 148 9.88 -18.39 -13.15
N LEU A 149 8.84 -17.65 -13.56
CA LEU A 149 8.98 -16.27 -14.05
C LEU A 149 9.46 -15.33 -12.95
N TRP A 150 8.98 -15.51 -11.72
CA TRP A 150 9.44 -14.79 -10.54
C TRP A 150 10.94 -15.03 -10.27
N ILE A 151 11.39 -16.29 -10.30
CA ILE A 151 12.81 -16.63 -10.09
C ILE A 151 13.67 -16.08 -11.24
N ASP A 152 13.23 -16.22 -12.49
CA ASP A 152 13.94 -15.69 -13.65
C ASP A 152 14.14 -14.16 -13.52
N ALA A 153 13.09 -13.42 -13.13
CA ALA A 153 13.17 -11.98 -12.91
C ALA A 153 14.13 -11.58 -11.76
N ILE A 154 14.15 -12.33 -10.65
CA ILE A 154 15.12 -12.11 -9.56
C ILE A 154 16.55 -12.22 -10.10
N HIS A 155 16.83 -13.24 -10.91
CA HIS A 155 18.16 -13.43 -11.48
C HIS A 155 18.51 -12.37 -12.53
N GLU A 156 17.59 -12.04 -13.41
CA GLU A 156 17.79 -11.01 -14.45
C GLU A 156 18.09 -9.64 -13.83
N ASP A 157 17.35 -9.28 -12.79
CA ASP A 157 17.51 -8.00 -12.10
C ASP A 157 18.66 -8.02 -11.08
N GLY A 158 19.19 -9.20 -10.73
CA GLY A 158 20.22 -9.36 -9.71
C GLY A 158 19.75 -8.84 -8.33
N SER A 159 18.48 -9.08 -7.99
CA SER A 159 17.85 -8.68 -6.72
C SER A 159 18.06 -9.76 -5.66
N TYR A 160 19.31 -9.94 -5.19
CA TYR A 160 19.73 -11.03 -4.29
C TYR A 160 19.52 -10.70 -2.81
N TRP A 161 18.30 -10.31 -2.43
CA TRP A 161 17.83 -10.19 -1.04
C TRP A 161 16.78 -11.23 -0.73
N ASP A 162 16.09 -11.10 0.41
CA ASP A 162 15.02 -12.04 0.76
C ASP A 162 13.78 -11.82 -0.10
N HIS A 163 13.24 -12.89 -0.64
CA HIS A 163 12.03 -12.86 -1.45
C HIS A 163 11.04 -13.93 -1.00
N LEU A 164 9.76 -13.60 -1.08
CA LEU A 164 8.68 -14.58 -0.99
C LEU A 164 7.67 -14.39 -2.13
N ILE A 165 7.01 -15.49 -2.46
CA ILE A 165 5.86 -15.50 -3.36
C ILE A 165 4.60 -15.81 -2.54
N LEU A 166 3.55 -14.98 -2.72
CA LEU A 166 2.26 -15.16 -2.06
C LEU A 166 1.52 -16.37 -2.62
N GLU A 167 0.76 -17.06 -1.77
CA GLU A 167 -0.11 -18.13 -2.21
C GLU A 167 -1.31 -17.59 -3.01
N LYS A 168 -1.91 -18.48 -3.83
CA LYS A 168 -3.09 -18.10 -4.60
C LYS A 168 -4.27 -17.83 -3.66
N GLY A 169 -4.85 -16.63 -3.74
CA GLY A 169 -5.98 -16.22 -2.92
C GLY A 169 -5.59 -15.55 -1.61
N ASP A 170 -4.28 -15.31 -1.39
CA ASP A 170 -3.84 -14.49 -0.26
C ASP A 170 -4.40 -13.06 -0.39
N ASP A 171 -4.76 -12.49 0.75
CA ASP A 171 -5.37 -11.16 0.87
C ASP A 171 -4.39 -10.07 1.34
N VAL A 172 -3.08 -10.35 1.34
CA VAL A 172 -2.03 -9.41 1.79
C VAL A 172 -2.18 -8.05 1.13
N MET A 173 -2.36 -8.01 -0.21
CA MET A 173 -2.53 -6.75 -0.93
C MET A 173 -3.74 -5.95 -0.42
N GLU A 174 -4.82 -6.63 -0.07
CA GLU A 174 -6.03 -5.99 0.48
C GLU A 174 -5.81 -5.53 1.92
N ARG A 175 -5.14 -6.33 2.77
CA ARG A 175 -4.80 -5.98 4.17
C ARG A 175 -3.90 -4.75 4.27
N TYR A 176 -3.00 -4.56 3.31
CA TYR A 176 -2.12 -3.40 3.20
C TYR A 176 -2.74 -2.23 2.42
N CYS A 177 -3.99 -2.37 1.94
CA CYS A 177 -4.70 -1.39 1.11
C CYS A 177 -3.96 -1.02 -0.18
N ILE A 178 -3.21 -1.97 -0.75
CA ILE A 178 -2.40 -1.75 -1.96
C ILE A 178 -3.31 -1.74 -3.19
N LYS A 179 -3.39 -0.61 -3.87
CA LYS A 179 -4.17 -0.42 -5.10
C LYS A 179 -3.39 -0.70 -6.37
N GLY A 180 -2.07 -0.70 -6.28
CA GLY A 180 -1.18 -0.93 -7.40
C GLY A 180 0.26 -1.15 -6.96
N ILE A 181 1.06 -1.73 -7.82
CA ILE A 181 2.49 -1.96 -7.62
C ILE A 181 3.30 -1.16 -8.66
N PRO A 182 4.56 -0.79 -8.34
CA PRO A 182 5.28 -1.08 -7.11
C PRO A 182 4.64 -0.39 -5.89
N HIS A 183 4.74 -1.01 -4.72
CA HIS A 183 4.38 -0.41 -3.44
C HIS A 183 5.43 -0.82 -2.40
N ILE A 184 6.12 0.16 -1.83
CA ILE A 184 7.22 -0.09 -0.90
C ILE A 184 6.90 0.57 0.43
N ILE A 185 7.05 -0.20 1.51
CA ILE A 185 6.87 0.27 2.88
C ILE A 185 8.14 0.01 3.70
N LEU A 186 8.35 0.81 4.74
CA LEU A 186 9.36 0.56 5.75
C LEU A 186 8.70 0.04 7.03
N VAL A 187 9.17 -1.10 7.51
CA VAL A 187 8.76 -1.68 8.80
C VAL A 187 9.93 -1.61 9.75
N GLY A 188 9.68 -1.13 10.97
CA GLY A 188 10.68 -0.98 12.03
C GLY A 188 11.02 -2.31 12.73
N PRO A 189 12.06 -2.29 13.58
CA PRO A 189 12.51 -3.47 14.33
C PRO A 189 11.43 -4.04 15.27
N ASP A 190 10.52 -3.21 15.73
CA ASP A 190 9.37 -3.59 16.56
C ASP A 190 8.19 -4.12 15.72
N GLY A 191 8.30 -4.07 14.39
CA GLY A 191 7.29 -4.51 13.45
C GLY A 191 6.24 -3.48 13.09
N LYS A 192 6.40 -2.24 13.47
CA LYS A 192 5.49 -1.17 13.09
C LYS A 192 5.83 -0.58 11.73
N ILE A 193 4.81 -0.18 10.99
CA ILE A 193 4.98 0.55 9.73
C ILE A 193 5.51 1.95 10.05
N LEU A 194 6.65 2.30 9.51
CA LEU A 194 7.29 3.61 9.70
C LEU A 194 7.06 4.56 8.53
N ALA A 195 6.99 4.04 7.31
CA ALA A 195 6.74 4.81 6.10
C ALA A 195 6.06 3.96 5.04
N LYS A 196 5.39 4.61 4.10
CA LYS A 196 4.68 3.97 2.97
C LYS A 196 4.96 4.73 1.68
N GLU A 197 4.74 4.06 0.55
CA GLU A 197 4.86 4.63 -0.81
C GLU A 197 6.24 5.19 -1.15
N LEU A 198 7.29 4.61 -0.54
CA LEU A 198 8.67 5.00 -0.79
C LEU A 198 9.10 4.68 -2.22
N ARG A 199 9.90 5.59 -2.84
CA ARG A 199 10.41 5.46 -4.20
C ARG A 199 11.78 6.09 -4.36
N GLY A 200 12.58 5.52 -5.25
CA GLY A 200 13.81 6.16 -5.72
C GLY A 200 14.72 6.65 -4.61
N GLN A 201 14.85 7.98 -4.45
CA GLN A 201 15.70 8.58 -3.43
C GLN A 201 15.13 8.42 -2.01
N ASP A 202 13.80 8.40 -1.85
CA ASP A 202 13.16 8.23 -0.54
C ASP A 202 13.61 6.94 0.17
N LEU A 203 14.03 5.92 -0.60
CA LEU A 203 14.54 4.64 -0.05
C LEU A 203 15.88 4.78 0.70
N ILE A 204 16.56 5.91 0.54
CA ILE A 204 17.86 6.19 1.17
C ILE A 204 17.73 7.26 2.24
N ASP A 205 16.76 8.16 2.09
CA ASP A 205 16.55 9.32 2.98
C ASP A 205 15.72 8.96 4.23
N ILE A 206 15.45 7.66 4.47
CA ILE A 206 14.68 7.10 5.59
C ILE A 206 15.46 6.97 6.90
#